data_b8ccdd63acce93dbf48915ed5c0145d3
#
_entry.id   b8ccdd63acce93dbf48915ed5c0145d3
#
_cell.length_a   1.000
_cell.length_b   1.000
_cell.length_c   1.000
_cell.angle_alpha   90.00
_cell.angle_beta   90.00
_cell.angle_gamma   90.00
#
_symmetry.space_group_name_H-M   'P 1'
#
loop_
_entity.id
_entity.type
_entity.pdbx_description
1 polymer ?
#
loop_
_entity_poly.entity_id
_entity_poly.type
_entity_poly.pdbx_seq_one_letter_code
_entity_poly.pdbx_strand_id
1 'polypeptide(L)'
;MSNEITMNALVAKRAEILFEIGEAEKRIERLQAELAHLDAVLRMFRPNFKAEGLPVRHRRPTKSPYFRHGELTQRIFDALRERGEIASADVAGVAMRDKGLDPEHDPVTRTDFVRRVGLQLNDMARKRKVERIGKGRSLRWKLAE
;
A
#
# COMPACT_ATOMS: atom_id res chain seq x y z
N MET A 1 -12.97 -31.54 -23.49
CA MET A 1 -12.81 -30.18 -24.10
C MET A 1 -12.60 -29.09 -23.05
N SER A 2 -13.37 -29.02 -21.98
CA SER A 2 -13.20 -27.96 -20.96
C SER A 2 -11.82 -28.00 -20.27
N ASN A 3 -11.28 -29.18 -19.96
CA ASN A 3 -9.99 -29.35 -19.30
C ASN A 3 -8.78 -28.95 -20.15
N GLU A 4 -8.85 -29.14 -21.49
CA GLU A 4 -7.76 -28.73 -22.38
C GLU A 4 -7.66 -27.21 -22.51
N ILE A 5 -8.79 -26.51 -22.56
CA ILE A 5 -8.83 -25.06 -22.60
C ILE A 5 -8.25 -24.47 -21.31
N THR A 6 -8.61 -25.07 -20.17
CA THR A 6 -8.07 -24.67 -18.85
C THR A 6 -6.57 -24.93 -18.74
N MET A 7 -6.10 -26.09 -19.22
CA MET A 7 -4.67 -26.43 -19.24
C MET A 7 -3.88 -25.47 -20.13
N ASN A 8 -4.37 -25.14 -21.32
CA ASN A 8 -3.71 -24.19 -22.21
C ASN A 8 -3.63 -22.79 -21.60
N ALA A 9 -4.69 -22.32 -20.92
CA ALA A 9 -4.68 -21.07 -20.21
C ALA A 9 -3.68 -21.03 -19.06
N LEU A 10 -3.56 -22.13 -18.30
CA LEU A 10 -2.57 -22.25 -17.23
C LEU A 10 -1.13 -22.31 -17.75
N VAL A 11 -0.89 -23.01 -18.86
CA VAL A 11 0.42 -23.03 -19.53
C VAL A 11 0.80 -21.65 -20.03
N ALA A 12 -0.15 -20.93 -20.66
CA ALA A 12 0.08 -19.55 -21.10
C ALA A 12 0.40 -18.62 -19.93
N LYS A 13 -0.36 -18.73 -18.84
CA LYS A 13 -0.09 -17.93 -17.63
C LYS A 13 1.25 -18.26 -16.98
N ARG A 14 1.63 -19.52 -16.98
CA ARG A 14 2.96 -19.93 -16.51
C ARG A 14 4.08 -19.31 -17.34
N ALA A 15 3.93 -19.30 -18.66
CA ALA A 15 4.91 -18.68 -19.56
C ALA A 15 5.03 -17.18 -19.34
N GLU A 16 3.90 -16.48 -19.14
CA GLU A 16 3.87 -15.06 -18.79
C GLU A 16 4.62 -14.77 -17.49
N ILE A 17 4.37 -15.56 -16.44
CA ILE A 17 5.07 -15.40 -15.16
C ILE A 17 6.58 -15.66 -15.31
N LEU A 18 6.99 -16.65 -16.09
CA LEU A 18 8.41 -16.90 -16.36
C LEU A 18 9.07 -15.72 -17.09
N PHE A 19 8.37 -15.10 -18.03
CA PHE A 19 8.83 -13.91 -18.70
C PHE A 19 9.00 -12.73 -17.73
N GLU A 20 8.01 -12.49 -16.86
CA GLU A 20 8.07 -11.44 -15.84
C GLU A 20 9.23 -11.67 -14.86
N ILE A 21 9.49 -12.91 -14.47
CA ILE A 21 10.64 -13.28 -13.63
C ILE A 21 11.94 -12.91 -14.34
N GLY A 22 12.11 -13.29 -15.60
CA GLY A 22 13.31 -12.96 -16.36
C GLY A 22 13.55 -11.45 -16.52
N GLU A 23 12.48 -10.67 -16.71
CA GLU A 23 12.60 -9.21 -16.74
C GLU A 23 12.94 -8.61 -15.36
N ALA A 24 12.40 -9.20 -14.29
CA ALA A 24 12.74 -8.78 -12.93
C ALA A 24 14.22 -9.09 -12.60
N GLU A 25 14.73 -10.24 -13.00
CA GLU A 25 16.15 -10.61 -12.83
C GLU A 25 17.08 -9.65 -13.57
N LYS A 26 16.82 -9.34 -14.83
CA LYS A 26 17.58 -8.32 -15.59
C LYS A 26 17.56 -6.95 -14.92
N ARG A 27 16.43 -6.60 -14.32
CA ARG A 27 16.29 -5.34 -13.59
C ARG A 27 17.13 -5.35 -12.31
N ILE A 28 17.17 -6.48 -11.60
CA ILE A 28 18.01 -6.65 -10.40
C ILE A 28 19.48 -6.51 -10.76
N GLU A 29 19.96 -7.18 -11.81
CA GLU A 29 21.35 -7.08 -12.27
C GLU A 29 21.74 -5.63 -12.59
N ARG A 30 20.88 -4.90 -13.30
CA ARG A 30 21.10 -3.48 -13.62
C ARG A 30 21.21 -2.62 -12.35
N LEU A 31 20.29 -2.80 -11.40
CA LEU A 31 20.31 -2.05 -10.15
C LEU A 31 21.53 -2.39 -9.29
N GLN A 32 21.99 -3.64 -9.31
CA GLN A 32 23.23 -4.05 -8.62
C GLN A 32 24.45 -3.37 -9.23
N ALA A 33 24.52 -3.28 -10.56
CA ALA A 33 25.61 -2.55 -11.24
C ALA A 33 25.59 -1.05 -10.91
N GLU A 34 24.41 -0.42 -10.92
CA GLU A 34 24.25 0.98 -10.53
C GLU A 34 24.69 1.22 -9.07
N LEU A 35 24.32 0.31 -8.16
CA LEU A 35 24.71 0.38 -6.76
C LEU A 35 26.24 0.28 -6.60
N ALA A 36 26.87 -0.66 -7.30
CA ALA A 36 28.34 -0.81 -7.27
C ALA A 36 29.06 0.46 -7.78
N HIS A 37 28.53 1.11 -8.83
CA HIS A 37 29.06 2.38 -9.32
C HIS A 37 28.92 3.49 -8.28
N LEU A 38 27.75 3.61 -7.61
CA LEU A 38 27.55 4.59 -6.56
C LEU A 38 28.48 4.36 -5.37
N ASP A 39 28.66 3.11 -4.96
CA ASP A 39 29.58 2.77 -3.88
C ASP A 39 31.03 3.12 -4.23
N ALA A 40 31.43 2.92 -5.48
CA ALA A 40 32.76 3.33 -5.96
C ALA A 40 32.94 4.86 -5.88
N VAL A 41 31.95 5.62 -6.34
CA VAL A 41 31.97 7.09 -6.26
C VAL A 41 32.01 7.57 -4.80
N LEU A 42 31.22 6.98 -3.92
CA LEU A 42 31.21 7.33 -2.49
C LEU A 42 32.58 7.09 -1.83
N ARG A 43 33.28 6.01 -2.19
CA ARG A 43 34.63 5.75 -1.70
C ARG A 43 35.66 6.76 -2.22
N MET A 44 35.47 7.34 -3.40
CA MET A 44 36.34 8.43 -3.89
C MET A 44 36.23 9.68 -3.00
N PHE A 45 35.05 10.00 -2.50
CA PHE A 45 34.86 11.14 -1.59
C PHE A 45 35.19 10.81 -0.13
N ARG A 46 35.00 9.55 0.28
CA ARG A 46 35.31 9.05 1.63
C ARG A 46 35.93 7.66 1.56
N PRO A 47 37.26 7.54 1.57
CA PRO A 47 37.95 6.23 1.42
C PRO A 47 37.56 5.18 2.45
N ASN A 48 37.16 5.61 3.67
CA ASN A 48 36.74 4.73 4.75
C ASN A 48 35.19 4.54 4.79
N PHE A 49 34.47 4.86 3.71
CA PHE A 49 33.03 4.71 3.64
C PHE A 49 32.66 3.22 3.61
N LYS A 50 31.85 2.81 4.58
CA LYS A 50 31.27 1.45 4.66
C LYS A 50 29.82 1.51 4.19
N ALA A 51 29.55 0.99 3.01
CA ALA A 51 28.19 0.90 2.46
C ALA A 51 27.34 -0.17 3.18
N GLU A 52 28.02 -1.21 3.69
CA GLU A 52 27.38 -2.29 4.42
C GLU A 52 26.81 -1.75 5.76
N GLY A 53 25.51 -1.81 5.92
CA GLY A 53 24.81 -1.34 7.13
C GLY A 53 24.09 -0.01 6.99
N LEU A 54 24.13 0.61 5.81
CA LEU A 54 23.24 1.73 5.54
C LEU A 54 21.79 1.25 5.47
N PRO A 55 20.86 1.97 6.12
CA PRO A 55 19.45 1.58 6.09
C PRO A 55 18.90 1.67 4.68
N VAL A 56 18.29 0.60 4.22
CA VAL A 56 17.55 0.60 2.95
C VAL A 56 16.40 1.58 3.04
N ARG A 57 16.40 2.62 2.22
CA ARG A 57 15.27 3.53 2.12
C ARG A 57 14.10 2.81 1.47
N HIS A 58 13.13 2.42 2.26
CA HIS A 58 11.87 1.94 1.70
C HIS A 58 11.21 3.06 0.90
N ARG A 59 11.03 2.82 -0.39
CA ARG A 59 10.26 3.72 -1.24
C ARG A 59 8.85 3.78 -0.67
N ARG A 60 8.41 4.97 -0.27
CA ARG A 60 7.00 5.15 0.08
C ARG A 60 6.16 4.72 -1.12
N PRO A 61 5.17 3.85 -0.95
CA PRO A 61 4.27 3.50 -2.03
C PRO A 61 3.62 4.78 -2.55
N THR A 62 3.94 5.15 -3.78
CA THR A 62 3.76 6.51 -4.30
C THR A 62 2.33 6.86 -4.67
N LYS A 63 1.45 5.88 -4.86
CA LYS A 63 0.01 6.14 -5.11
C LYS A 63 -0.79 4.88 -4.75
N SER A 64 -1.95 5.07 -4.15
CA SER A 64 -2.92 3.99 -4.05
C SER A 64 -3.49 3.72 -5.44
N PRO A 65 -3.53 2.47 -5.91
CA PRO A 65 -4.21 2.15 -7.16
C PRO A 65 -5.73 2.37 -7.08
N TYR A 66 -6.27 2.49 -5.87
CA TYR A 66 -7.71 2.56 -5.62
C TYR A 66 -8.24 3.98 -5.43
N PHE A 67 -7.41 4.92 -4.97
CA PHE A 67 -7.86 6.27 -4.62
C PHE A 67 -7.09 7.34 -5.38
N ARG A 68 -7.82 8.32 -5.90
CA ARG A 68 -7.25 9.57 -6.40
C ARG A 68 -6.75 10.42 -5.24
N HIS A 69 -5.93 11.42 -5.54
CA HIS A 69 -5.43 12.34 -4.53
C HIS A 69 -6.59 13.03 -3.81
N GLY A 70 -6.61 12.95 -2.48
CA GLY A 70 -7.65 13.54 -1.64
C GLY A 70 -8.96 12.75 -1.53
N GLU A 71 -9.22 11.78 -2.39
CA GLU A 71 -10.46 11.00 -2.42
C GLU A 71 -10.71 10.24 -1.11
N LEU A 72 -9.70 9.58 -0.55
CA LEU A 72 -9.83 8.86 0.71
C LEU A 72 -10.15 9.81 1.87
N THR A 73 -9.52 10.97 1.91
CA THR A 73 -9.80 12.01 2.91
C THR A 73 -11.25 12.46 2.85
N GLN A 74 -11.76 12.72 1.64
CA GLN A 74 -13.14 13.13 1.43
C GLN A 74 -14.11 12.04 1.91
N ARG A 75 -13.87 10.77 1.56
CA ARG A 75 -14.69 9.63 2.01
C ARG A 75 -14.71 9.47 3.52
N ILE A 76 -13.59 9.68 4.19
CA ILE A 76 -13.51 9.67 5.65
C ILE A 76 -14.38 10.76 6.25
N PHE A 77 -14.28 12.00 5.73
CA PHE A 77 -15.12 13.09 6.20
C PHE A 77 -16.61 12.83 6.00
N ASP A 78 -17.01 12.31 4.85
CA ASP A 78 -18.39 12.00 4.55
C ASP A 78 -18.93 10.91 5.49
N ALA A 79 -18.14 9.85 5.73
CA ALA A 79 -18.52 8.80 6.68
C ALA A 79 -18.64 9.32 8.12
N LEU A 80 -17.75 10.21 8.56
CA LEU A 80 -17.82 10.83 9.88
C LEU A 80 -18.99 11.80 10.04
N ARG A 81 -19.33 12.55 8.99
CA ARG A 81 -20.52 13.42 8.99
C ARG A 81 -21.82 12.62 9.07
N GLU A 82 -21.89 11.50 8.35
CA GLU A 82 -23.08 10.65 8.29
C GLU A 82 -23.31 9.87 9.58
N ARG A 83 -22.26 9.32 10.19
CA ARG A 83 -22.35 8.38 11.32
C ARG A 83 -21.87 8.95 12.66
N GLY A 84 -21.24 10.10 12.68
CA GLY A 84 -20.69 10.73 13.88
C GLY A 84 -19.42 10.07 14.37
N GLU A 85 -19.49 8.81 14.78
CA GLU A 85 -18.35 8.01 15.25
C GLU A 85 -18.22 6.74 14.41
N ILE A 86 -17.00 6.45 13.95
CA ILE A 86 -16.75 5.31 13.07
C ILE A 86 -15.39 4.65 13.33
N ALA A 87 -15.35 3.32 13.22
CA ALA A 87 -14.10 2.56 13.24
C ALA A 87 -13.42 2.58 11.87
N SER A 88 -12.09 2.48 11.85
CA SER A 88 -11.31 2.44 10.60
C SER A 88 -11.74 1.29 9.67
N ALA A 89 -12.12 0.14 10.25
CA ALA A 89 -12.57 -1.02 9.49
C ALA A 89 -13.91 -0.77 8.78
N ASP A 90 -14.81 -0.01 9.38
CA ASP A 90 -16.12 0.32 8.80
C ASP A 90 -15.95 1.30 7.63
N VAL A 91 -15.07 2.31 7.78
CA VAL A 91 -14.72 3.22 6.67
C VAL A 91 -14.10 2.45 5.51
N ALA A 92 -13.18 1.52 5.81
CA ALA A 92 -12.55 0.68 4.80
C ALA A 92 -13.56 -0.17 4.05
N GLY A 93 -14.52 -0.78 4.76
CA GLY A 93 -15.58 -1.59 4.16
C GLY A 93 -16.48 -0.78 3.21
N VAL A 94 -16.87 0.43 3.60
CA VAL A 94 -17.64 1.35 2.74
C VAL A 94 -16.82 1.73 1.51
N ALA A 95 -15.56 2.12 1.69
CA ALA A 95 -14.69 2.51 0.59
C ALA A 95 -14.44 1.37 -0.41
N MET A 96 -14.35 0.12 0.06
CA MET A 96 -14.23 -1.06 -0.81
C MET A 96 -15.49 -1.26 -1.65
N ARG A 97 -16.67 -1.24 -1.04
CA ARG A 97 -17.94 -1.40 -1.77
C ARG A 97 -18.11 -0.33 -2.84
N ASP A 98 -17.77 0.91 -2.53
CA ASP A 98 -17.81 2.02 -3.50
C ASP A 98 -16.87 1.83 -4.69
N LYS A 99 -15.82 1.02 -4.55
CA LYS A 99 -14.90 0.63 -5.62
C LYS A 99 -15.29 -0.69 -6.30
N GLY A 100 -16.44 -1.25 -5.96
CA GLY A 100 -16.91 -2.53 -6.49
C GLY A 100 -16.16 -3.75 -5.93
N LEU A 101 -15.49 -3.59 -4.79
CA LEU A 101 -14.77 -4.66 -4.11
C LEU A 101 -15.60 -5.21 -2.95
N ASP A 102 -15.52 -6.52 -2.74
CA ASP A 102 -16.23 -7.18 -1.63
C ASP A 102 -15.31 -7.32 -0.42
N PRO A 103 -15.60 -6.61 0.70
CA PRO A 103 -14.77 -6.69 1.90
C PRO A 103 -14.74 -8.08 2.57
N GLU A 104 -15.70 -8.92 2.28
CA GLU A 104 -15.82 -10.26 2.90
C GLU A 104 -15.08 -11.34 2.09
N HIS A 105 -15.03 -11.17 0.77
CA HIS A 105 -14.39 -12.13 -0.12
C HIS A 105 -12.93 -11.82 -0.46
N ASP A 106 -12.45 -10.61 -0.13
CA ASP A 106 -11.05 -10.23 -0.33
C ASP A 106 -10.39 -9.70 0.95
N PRO A 107 -9.96 -10.58 1.86
CA PRO A 107 -9.37 -10.21 3.14
C PRO A 107 -8.03 -9.49 3.00
N VAL A 108 -7.27 -9.75 1.94
CA VAL A 108 -5.96 -9.13 1.68
C VAL A 108 -6.16 -7.65 1.33
N THR A 109 -7.02 -7.38 0.37
CA THR A 109 -7.35 -6.01 -0.02
C THR A 109 -8.03 -5.25 1.13
N ARG A 110 -8.91 -5.92 1.89
CA ARG A 110 -9.51 -5.34 3.10
C ARG A 110 -8.46 -4.88 4.10
N THR A 111 -7.47 -5.69 4.39
CA THR A 111 -6.39 -5.35 5.31
C THR A 111 -5.61 -4.13 4.83
N ASP A 112 -5.32 -4.03 3.53
CA ASP A 112 -4.65 -2.86 2.95
C ASP A 112 -5.50 -1.59 3.06
N PHE A 113 -6.81 -1.68 2.78
CA PHE A 113 -7.74 -0.56 2.94
C PHE A 113 -7.83 -0.09 4.40
N VAL A 114 -7.97 -1.00 5.35
CA VAL A 114 -7.99 -0.67 6.80
C VAL A 114 -6.71 0.05 7.20
N ARG A 115 -5.56 -0.45 6.76
CA ARG A 115 -4.26 0.18 7.03
C ARG A 115 -4.17 1.58 6.45
N ARG A 116 -4.61 1.78 5.20
CA ARG A 116 -4.61 3.09 4.54
C ARG A 116 -5.53 4.09 5.22
N VAL A 117 -6.73 3.67 5.57
CA VAL A 117 -7.69 4.48 6.32
C VAL A 117 -7.11 4.87 7.68
N GLY A 118 -6.50 3.93 8.40
CA GLY A 118 -5.87 4.19 9.70
C GLY A 118 -4.71 5.20 9.61
N LEU A 119 -3.85 5.08 8.60
CA LEU A 119 -2.77 6.05 8.36
C LEU A 119 -3.32 7.45 8.06
N GLN A 120 -4.37 7.53 7.24
CA GLN A 120 -5.00 8.80 6.90
C GLN A 120 -5.67 9.45 8.11
N LEU A 121 -6.41 8.68 8.91
CA LEU A 121 -7.02 9.15 10.14
C LEU A 121 -5.98 9.64 11.16
N ASN A 122 -4.85 8.94 11.30
CA ASN A 122 -3.75 9.38 12.14
C ASN A 122 -3.15 10.73 11.67
N ASP A 123 -3.01 10.93 10.36
CA ASP A 123 -2.54 12.20 9.81
C ASP A 123 -3.56 13.31 10.05
N MET A 124 -4.85 13.02 9.86
CA MET A 124 -5.95 13.97 10.15
C MET A 124 -6.02 14.31 11.63
N ALA A 125 -5.74 13.37 12.53
CA ALA A 125 -5.68 13.63 13.97
C ALA A 125 -4.49 14.54 14.35
N ARG A 126 -3.32 14.35 13.73
CA ARG A 126 -2.18 15.27 13.89
C ARG A 126 -2.53 16.70 13.43
N LYS A 127 -3.35 16.80 12.40
CA LYS A 127 -3.85 18.09 11.88
C LYS A 127 -5.08 18.63 12.64
N ARG A 128 -5.46 17.99 13.75
CA ARG A 128 -6.62 18.34 14.59
C ARG A 128 -7.96 18.40 13.83
N LYS A 129 -8.12 17.57 12.81
CA LYS A 129 -9.35 17.45 12.04
C LYS A 129 -10.30 16.37 12.55
N VAL A 130 -9.74 15.36 13.21
CA VAL A 130 -10.46 14.26 13.83
C VAL A 130 -9.88 13.94 15.21
N GLU A 131 -10.70 13.35 16.05
CA GLU A 131 -10.31 12.92 17.40
C GLU A 131 -10.48 11.42 17.56
N ARG A 132 -9.62 10.84 18.40
CA ARG A 132 -9.68 9.42 18.79
C ARG A 132 -10.60 9.25 19.99
N ILE A 133 -11.43 8.22 19.94
CA ILE A 133 -12.27 7.78 21.05
C ILE A 133 -11.95 6.33 21.35
N GLY A 134 -11.64 6.02 22.60
CA GLY A 134 -11.31 4.66 23.03
C GLY A 134 -9.87 4.24 22.69
N LYS A 135 -9.58 2.94 22.91
CA LYS A 135 -8.25 2.34 22.69
C LYS A 135 -8.39 0.91 22.14
N GLY A 136 -7.36 0.44 21.46
CA GLY A 136 -7.29 -0.93 20.96
C GLY A 136 -8.44 -1.28 20.01
N ARG A 137 -9.14 -2.37 20.27
CA ARG A 137 -10.25 -2.86 19.43
C ARG A 137 -11.50 -1.97 19.44
N SER A 138 -11.66 -1.14 20.48
CA SER A 138 -12.76 -0.18 20.62
C SER A 138 -12.44 1.21 20.07
N LEU A 139 -11.31 1.37 19.38
CA LEU A 139 -10.91 2.65 18.83
C LEU A 139 -11.89 3.11 17.75
N ARG A 140 -12.45 4.29 17.96
CA ARG A 140 -13.32 5.01 17.03
C ARG A 140 -12.77 6.40 16.76
N TRP A 141 -13.31 7.03 15.76
CA TRP A 141 -12.93 8.35 15.31
C TRP A 141 -14.16 9.21 15.17
N LYS A 142 -14.07 10.48 15.56
CA LYS A 142 -15.09 11.52 15.35
C LYS A 142 -14.46 12.77 14.75
N LEU A 143 -15.26 13.66 14.21
CA LEU A 143 -14.79 14.98 13.80
C LEU A 143 -14.33 15.77 15.03
N ALA A 144 -13.25 16.53 14.90
CA ALA A 144 -12.86 17.50 15.92
C ALA A 144 -13.87 18.69 15.91
N GLU A 145 -14.23 19.16 17.09
CA GLU A 145 -15.08 20.35 17.26
C GLU A 145 -14.29 21.64 16.97
#